data_2aa0440f1dbc4da08666f4f4352b42b5
#
_entry.id   2aa0440f1dbc4da08666f4f4352b42b5
#
_cell.length_a   1.000
_cell.length_b   1.000
_cell.length_c   1.000
_cell.angle_alpha   90.00
_cell.angle_beta   90.00
_cell.angle_gamma   90.00
#
_symmetry.space_group_name_H-M   'P 1'
#
loop_
_entity.id
_entity.type
_entity.pdbx_description
1 polymer ?
#
loop_
_entity_poly.entity_id
_entity_poly.type
_entity_poly.pdbx_seq_one_letter_code
_entity_poly.pdbx_strand_id
1 'polypeptide(L)'
;MDTERWQILLKAIDHGSLRAAAEEMGFTVSGISRSVATLEKELGFALLHRAKSGVQPTAECCQLLPSVRELLFAQERLEQTAAKVRGADCGTIVIGTAYNCYYEWVTRMMAAFRTR
;
A
#
# COMPACT_ATOMS: atom_id res chain seq x y z
N MET A 1 1.35 -5.89 10.18
CA MET A 1 0.29 -5.71 9.17
C MET A 1 0.91 -5.71 7.78
N ASP A 2 0.23 -6.34 6.86
CA ASP A 2 0.74 -6.56 5.51
C ASP A 2 0.13 -5.53 4.56
N THR A 3 0.96 -4.84 3.80
CA THR A 3 0.48 -3.82 2.86
C THR A 3 -0.41 -4.43 1.77
N GLU A 4 -0.15 -5.68 1.38
CA GLU A 4 -1.00 -6.37 0.41
C GLU A 4 -2.44 -6.50 0.92
N ARG A 5 -2.61 -6.81 2.20
CA ARG A 5 -3.95 -6.91 2.79
C ARG A 5 -4.67 -5.57 2.79
N TRP A 6 -3.93 -4.48 2.99
CA TRP A 6 -4.51 -3.14 2.89
C TRP A 6 -4.95 -2.81 1.47
N GLN A 7 -4.17 -3.24 0.46
CA GLN A 7 -4.56 -3.07 -0.93
C GLN A 7 -5.85 -3.83 -1.22
N ILE A 8 -5.95 -5.05 -0.71
CA ILE A 8 -7.15 -5.88 -0.85
C ILE A 8 -8.35 -5.18 -0.23
N LEU A 9 -8.18 -4.65 0.98
CA LEU A 9 -9.24 -3.93 1.67
C LEU A 9 -9.73 -2.73 0.87
N LEU A 10 -8.80 -1.92 0.35
CA LEU A 10 -9.15 -0.75 -0.45
C LEU A 10 -9.89 -1.13 -1.72
N LYS A 11 -9.49 -2.21 -2.39
CA LYS A 11 -10.19 -2.68 -3.57
C LYS A 11 -11.62 -3.11 -3.24
N ALA A 12 -11.80 -3.80 -2.11
CA ALA A 12 -13.14 -4.20 -1.68
C ALA A 12 -14.02 -2.98 -1.40
N ILE A 13 -13.46 -1.95 -0.77
CA ILE A 13 -14.20 -0.72 -0.49
C ILE A 13 -14.50 0.04 -1.78
N ASP A 14 -13.53 0.18 -2.66
CA ASP A 14 -13.69 0.93 -3.91
C ASP A 14 -14.75 0.29 -4.81
N HIS A 15 -14.77 -1.03 -4.87
CA HIS A 15 -15.78 -1.76 -5.64
C HIS A 15 -17.11 -1.89 -4.91
N GLY A 16 -17.10 -1.75 -3.59
CA GLY A 16 -18.27 -2.01 -2.78
C GLY A 16 -18.67 -3.48 -2.76
N SER A 17 -17.76 -4.38 -3.14
CA SER A 17 -18.06 -5.80 -3.31
C SER A 17 -16.78 -6.62 -3.18
N LEU A 18 -16.87 -7.67 -2.36
CA LEU A 18 -15.76 -8.61 -2.23
C LEU A 18 -15.54 -9.40 -3.53
N ARG A 19 -16.65 -9.74 -4.20
CA ARG A 19 -16.56 -10.49 -5.46
C ARG A 19 -15.85 -9.68 -6.54
N ALA A 20 -16.22 -8.42 -6.70
CA ALA A 20 -15.62 -7.57 -7.72
C ALA A 20 -14.12 -7.38 -7.45
N ALA A 21 -13.75 -7.19 -6.20
CA ALA A 21 -12.36 -7.06 -5.82
C ALA A 21 -11.59 -8.36 -6.11
N ALA A 22 -12.19 -9.50 -5.80
CA ALA A 22 -11.57 -10.79 -6.05
C ALA A 22 -11.32 -11.01 -7.54
N GLU A 23 -12.29 -10.67 -8.37
CA GLU A 23 -12.17 -10.80 -9.81
C GLU A 23 -11.04 -9.93 -10.37
N GLU A 24 -10.97 -8.68 -9.92
CA GLU A 24 -9.92 -7.77 -10.40
C GLU A 24 -8.53 -8.24 -9.97
N MET A 25 -8.39 -8.71 -8.76
CA MET A 25 -7.08 -9.07 -8.21
C MET A 25 -6.67 -10.52 -8.47
N GLY A 26 -7.55 -11.32 -9.06
CA GLY A 26 -7.26 -12.72 -9.30
C GLY A 26 -7.28 -13.57 -8.04
N PHE A 27 -8.05 -13.17 -7.04
CA PHE A 27 -8.21 -13.91 -5.81
C PHE A 27 -9.59 -14.55 -5.72
N THR A 28 -9.78 -15.41 -4.74
CA THR A 28 -11.11 -15.94 -4.43
C THR A 28 -11.79 -15.03 -3.42
N VAL A 29 -13.13 -15.07 -3.39
CA VAL A 29 -13.89 -14.29 -2.41
C VAL A 29 -13.50 -14.69 -0.99
N SER A 30 -13.34 -15.99 -0.74
CA SER A 30 -12.95 -16.46 0.59
C SER A 30 -11.55 -15.98 0.96
N GLY A 31 -10.63 -15.89 0.00
CA GLY A 31 -9.29 -15.35 0.23
C GLY A 31 -9.32 -13.88 0.62
N ILE A 32 -10.12 -13.08 -0.09
CA ILE A 32 -10.32 -11.67 0.23
C ILE A 32 -10.91 -11.53 1.63
N SER A 33 -11.95 -12.30 1.92
CA SER A 33 -12.62 -12.26 3.21
C SER A 33 -11.66 -12.61 4.35
N ARG A 34 -10.80 -13.60 4.13
CA ARG A 34 -9.81 -14.02 5.12
C ARG A 34 -8.76 -12.94 5.36
N SER A 35 -8.30 -12.28 4.31
CA SER A 35 -7.34 -11.19 4.44
C SER A 35 -7.90 -10.05 5.27
N VAL A 36 -9.15 -9.67 5.01
CA VAL A 36 -9.81 -8.62 5.78
C VAL A 36 -9.99 -9.05 7.23
N ALA A 37 -10.41 -10.30 7.45
CA ALA A 37 -10.60 -10.82 8.80
C ALA A 37 -9.29 -10.83 9.59
N THR A 38 -8.16 -11.12 8.93
CA THR A 38 -6.86 -11.08 9.57
C THR A 38 -6.51 -9.67 10.03
N LEU A 39 -6.75 -8.66 9.18
CA LEU A 39 -6.53 -7.27 9.58
C LEU A 39 -7.42 -6.87 10.74
N GLU A 40 -8.70 -7.26 10.70
CA GLU A 40 -9.64 -6.94 11.76
C GLU A 40 -9.19 -7.56 13.08
N LYS A 41 -8.70 -8.79 13.02
CA LYS A 41 -8.19 -9.47 14.20
C LYS A 41 -6.97 -8.79 14.78
N GLU A 42 -6.05 -8.36 13.92
CA GLU A 42 -4.84 -7.64 14.35
C GLU A 42 -5.18 -6.31 14.99
N LEU A 43 -6.16 -5.60 14.44
CA LEU A 43 -6.54 -4.27 14.90
C LEU A 43 -7.50 -4.29 16.08
N GLY A 44 -8.29 -5.36 16.21
CA GLY A 44 -9.24 -5.50 17.29
C GLY A 44 -10.60 -4.86 17.04
N PHE A 45 -10.89 -4.47 15.78
CA PHE A 45 -12.21 -3.92 15.42
C PHE A 45 -12.53 -4.26 13.98
N ALA A 46 -13.81 -4.16 13.63
CA ALA A 46 -14.27 -4.45 12.28
C ALA A 46 -13.91 -3.32 11.31
N LEU A 47 -13.53 -3.69 10.10
CA LEU A 47 -13.19 -2.74 9.04
C LEU A 47 -14.30 -2.61 8.02
N LEU A 48 -15.08 -3.67 7.80
CA LEU A 48 -16.14 -3.68 6.81
C LEU A 48 -17.47 -4.05 7.40
N HIS A 49 -18.52 -3.35 6.97
CA HIS A 49 -19.91 -3.77 7.16
C HIS A 49 -20.32 -4.56 5.92
N ARG A 50 -20.83 -5.76 6.13
CA ARG A 50 -21.31 -6.62 5.06
C ARG A 50 -22.83 -6.58 5.03
N ALA A 51 -23.38 -6.24 3.87
CA ALA A 51 -24.81 -6.20 3.64
C ALA A 51 -25.11 -6.90 2.32
N LYS A 52 -26.39 -7.13 2.04
CA LYS A 52 -26.81 -7.74 0.79
C LYS A 52 -26.39 -6.91 -0.42
N SER A 53 -26.35 -5.59 -0.25
CA SER A 53 -25.96 -4.66 -1.31
C SER A 53 -24.44 -4.57 -1.52
N GLY A 54 -23.64 -5.24 -0.68
CA GLY A 54 -22.20 -5.20 -0.79
C GLY A 54 -21.51 -4.91 0.53
N VAL A 55 -20.34 -4.27 0.47
CA VAL A 55 -19.56 -3.96 1.66
C VAL A 55 -19.33 -2.46 1.73
N GLN A 56 -19.24 -1.94 2.95
CA GLN A 56 -18.94 -0.54 3.22
C GLN A 56 -17.97 -0.46 4.38
N PRO A 57 -17.10 0.58 4.41
CA PRO A 57 -16.18 0.73 5.52
C PRO A 57 -16.91 1.12 6.80
N THR A 58 -16.42 0.60 7.93
CA THR A 58 -16.92 1.03 9.24
C THR A 58 -16.41 2.44 9.54
N ALA A 59 -16.97 3.08 10.58
CA ALA A 59 -16.50 4.39 11.02
C ALA A 59 -15.01 4.34 11.42
N GLU A 60 -14.62 3.26 12.10
CA GLU A 60 -13.22 3.06 12.50
C GLU A 60 -12.32 2.91 11.28
N CYS A 61 -12.79 2.17 10.28
CA CYS A 61 -12.05 2.03 9.04
C CYS A 61 -11.88 3.37 8.33
N CYS A 62 -12.92 4.18 8.28
CA CYS A 62 -12.85 5.50 7.66
C CYS A 62 -11.80 6.38 8.30
N GLN A 63 -11.58 6.25 9.60
CA GLN A 63 -10.54 7.00 10.29
C GLN A 63 -9.14 6.55 9.88
N LEU A 64 -8.98 5.30 9.50
CA LEU A 64 -7.70 4.74 9.08
C LEU A 64 -7.39 4.97 7.61
N LEU A 65 -8.41 5.14 6.78
CA LEU A 65 -8.23 5.19 5.33
C LEU A 65 -7.20 6.22 4.86
N PRO A 66 -7.17 7.46 5.37
CA PRO A 66 -6.15 8.41 4.94
C PRO A 66 -4.73 7.89 5.16
N SER A 67 -4.48 7.30 6.33
CA SER A 67 -3.17 6.74 6.64
C SER A 67 -2.84 5.53 5.78
N VAL A 68 -3.83 4.70 5.51
CA VAL A 68 -3.66 3.52 4.65
C VAL A 68 -3.29 3.98 3.24
N ARG A 69 -3.97 4.98 2.71
CA ARG A 69 -3.68 5.51 1.38
C ARG A 69 -2.28 6.11 1.31
N GLU A 70 -1.86 6.81 2.35
CA GLU A 70 -0.50 7.35 2.43
C GLU A 70 0.54 6.24 2.45
N LEU A 71 0.29 5.18 3.21
CA LEU A 71 1.18 4.03 3.28
C LEU A 71 1.34 3.37 1.91
N LEU A 72 0.23 3.11 1.23
CA LEU A 72 0.27 2.46 -0.07
C LEU A 72 0.87 3.36 -1.14
N PHE A 73 0.63 4.66 -1.06
CA PHE A 73 1.26 5.61 -1.96
C PHE A 73 2.77 5.64 -1.78
N ALA A 74 3.23 5.62 -0.52
CA ALA A 74 4.66 5.58 -0.22
C ALA A 74 5.30 4.30 -0.72
N GLN A 75 4.61 3.18 -0.58
CA GLN A 75 5.08 1.90 -1.10
C GLN A 75 5.24 1.95 -2.62
N GLU A 76 4.25 2.49 -3.31
CA GLU A 76 4.30 2.62 -4.75
C GLU A 76 5.47 3.48 -5.19
N ARG A 77 5.70 4.60 -4.51
CA ARG A 77 6.85 5.45 -4.82
C ARG A 77 8.17 4.73 -4.59
N LEU A 78 8.24 3.94 -3.52
CA LEU A 78 9.42 3.15 -3.23
C LEU A 78 9.69 2.16 -4.36
N GLU A 79 8.65 1.47 -4.81
CA GLU A 79 8.76 0.49 -5.89
C GLU A 79 9.19 1.16 -7.20
N GLN A 80 8.63 2.34 -7.50
CA GLN A 80 9.00 3.10 -8.69
C GLN A 80 10.45 3.55 -8.63
N THR A 81 10.90 4.03 -7.48
CA THR A 81 12.28 4.44 -7.28
C THR A 81 13.22 3.26 -7.42
N ALA A 82 12.86 2.12 -6.84
CA ALA A 82 13.65 0.90 -6.96
C ALA A 82 13.76 0.45 -8.42
N ALA A 83 12.66 0.57 -9.17
CA ALA A 83 12.66 0.23 -10.59
C ALA A 83 13.58 1.15 -11.39
N LYS A 84 13.60 2.44 -11.07
CA LYS A 84 14.51 3.39 -11.71
C LYS A 84 15.97 3.06 -11.41
N VAL A 85 16.26 2.69 -10.16
CA VAL A 85 17.61 2.29 -9.77
C VAL A 85 18.05 1.07 -10.56
N ARG A 86 17.16 0.08 -10.69
CA ARG A 86 17.45 -1.13 -11.47
C ARG A 86 17.61 -0.81 -12.95
N GLY A 87 16.76 0.07 -13.48
CA GLY A 87 16.85 0.51 -14.87
C GLY A 87 18.11 1.31 -15.14
N ALA A 88 18.60 2.04 -14.16
CA ALA A 88 19.82 2.83 -14.28
C ALA A 88 21.07 1.94 -14.41
N ASP A 89 20.97 0.67 -14.03
CA ASP A 89 22.05 -0.28 -14.23
C ASP A 89 22.45 -0.39 -15.70
N CYS A 90 21.53 -0.09 -16.61
CA CYS A 90 21.79 -0.09 -18.03
C CYS A 90 22.51 1.17 -18.49
N GLY A 91 22.52 2.22 -17.66
CA GLY A 91 23.17 3.49 -17.97
C GLY A 91 24.29 3.78 -16.99
N THR A 92 25.32 2.96 -16.99
CA THR A 92 26.40 3.00 -16.02
C THR A 92 27.08 4.35 -15.92
N ILE A 93 27.19 5.05 -17.02
CA ILE A 93 27.86 6.37 -17.07
C ILE A 93 27.05 7.38 -16.28
N VAL A 94 25.74 7.33 -16.42
CA VAL A 94 24.84 8.23 -15.71
C VAL A 94 24.89 7.91 -14.21
N ILE A 95 25.07 6.66 -13.86
CA ILE A 95 25.16 6.23 -12.48
C ILE A 95 26.36 6.86 -11.78
N GLY A 96 27.52 6.97 -12.47
CA GLY A 96 28.71 7.54 -11.88
C GLY A 96 28.51 8.96 -11.40
N THR A 97 27.84 9.81 -12.20
CA THR A 97 27.53 11.18 -11.83
C THR A 97 26.36 11.24 -10.86
N ALA A 98 25.34 10.45 -11.12
CA ALA A 98 24.15 10.42 -10.30
C ALA A 98 24.42 9.83 -8.92
N TYR A 99 25.44 9.01 -8.78
CA TYR A 99 25.77 8.38 -7.52
C TYR A 99 26.05 9.41 -6.43
N ASN A 100 26.86 10.42 -6.74
CA ASN A 100 27.17 11.47 -5.77
C ASN A 100 25.93 12.27 -5.42
N CYS A 101 25.11 12.60 -6.41
CA CYS A 101 23.86 13.32 -6.17
C CYS A 101 22.88 12.48 -5.34
N TYR A 102 22.80 11.20 -5.64
CA TYR A 102 21.95 10.29 -4.89
C TYR A 102 22.41 10.18 -3.44
N TYR A 103 23.70 10.04 -3.23
CA TYR A 103 24.27 9.92 -1.91
C TYR A 103 24.00 11.18 -1.08
N GLU A 104 24.19 12.34 -1.66
CA GLU A 104 23.88 13.60 -0.99
C GLU A 104 22.39 13.70 -0.65
N TRP A 105 21.55 13.30 -1.60
CA TRP A 105 20.11 13.33 -1.40
C TRP A 105 19.69 12.42 -0.25
N VAL A 106 20.20 11.21 -0.23
CA VAL A 106 19.90 10.26 0.85
C VAL A 106 20.36 10.81 2.19
N THR A 107 21.57 11.36 2.22
CA THR A 107 22.13 11.94 3.44
C THR A 107 21.26 13.08 3.95
N ARG A 108 20.81 13.96 3.06
CA ARG A 108 19.92 15.06 3.43
C ARG A 108 18.58 14.55 3.93
N MET A 109 18.06 13.55 3.27
CA MET A 109 16.78 12.97 3.66
C MET A 109 16.86 12.32 5.04
N MET A 110 17.95 11.61 5.30
CA MET A 110 18.17 11.00 6.60
C MET A 110 18.35 12.05 7.69
N ALA A 111 19.06 13.13 7.40
CA ALA A 111 19.21 14.23 8.32
C ALA A 111 17.86 14.88 8.64
N ALA A 112 17.01 15.07 7.62
CA ALA A 112 15.68 15.61 7.79
C ALA A 112 14.83 14.72 8.68
N PHE A 113 14.93 13.42 8.50
CA PHE A 113 14.21 12.47 9.35
C PHE A 113 14.69 12.49 10.80
N ARG A 114 15.99 12.68 10.99
CA ARG A 114 16.53 12.74 12.35
C ARG A 114 16.09 14.00 13.09
N THR A 115 15.88 15.08 12.39
CA THR A 115 15.48 16.35 13.00
C THR A 115 13.98 16.42 13.26
N ARG A 116 13.24 15.50 12.74
CA ARG A 116 11.80 15.39 12.99
C ARG A 116 11.57 14.49 14.17
#